data_4b5d1134337ab4b3d04fed840f636ed3
#
_entry.id   4b5d1134337ab4b3d04fed840f636ed3
#
_cell.length_a   1.000
_cell.length_b   1.000
_cell.length_c   1.000
_cell.angle_alpha   90.00
_cell.angle_beta   90.00
_cell.angle_gamma   90.00
#
_symmetry.space_group_name_H-M   'P 1'
#
loop_
_entity.id
_entity.type
_entity.pdbx_description
1 polymer ?
#
loop_
_entity_poly.entity_id
_entity_poly.type
_entity_poly.pdbx_seq_one_letter_code
_entity_poly.pdbx_strand_id
1 'polypeptide(L)'
;MKRLELTVPTSLLDDLEILSDRFFRHNRSVQVLQSFSLRPQANALIVRVHRKGPFKDEATVRREARAIARRYRVTRFELLSTDRTHGEYVAWIEWRLPERLRGLLGEEWSGAVPLEVAAVGAGEARVVLLASEKVLPALSRFLDDVEAPYRIRTMKNASLEAWQPLASLTQRQRDLLELAFHLGYYASPAKATLRQIAGLVGITRAAVSKHLRAAERKIFAAALGGER
;
A
#
# COMPACT_ATOMS: atom_id res chain seq x y z
N MET A 1 -6.83 0.43 15.77
CA MET A 1 -6.45 1.26 14.61
C MET A 1 -7.65 1.43 13.71
N LYS A 2 -7.80 2.60 13.10
CA LYS A 2 -8.88 2.91 12.16
C LYS A 2 -8.31 3.07 10.75
N ARG A 3 -9.00 2.56 9.75
CA ARG A 3 -8.77 2.91 8.35
C ARG A 3 -9.65 4.11 8.04
N LEU A 4 -9.01 5.19 7.67
CA LEU A 4 -9.65 6.45 7.37
C LEU A 4 -9.51 6.75 5.88
N GLU A 5 -10.60 7.16 5.25
CA GLU A 5 -10.62 7.62 3.88
C GLU A 5 -11.13 9.07 3.84
N LEU A 6 -10.28 9.95 3.32
CA LEU A 6 -10.53 11.39 3.22
C LEU A 6 -10.51 11.81 1.75
N THR A 7 -11.30 12.82 1.41
CA THR A 7 -11.12 13.60 0.18
C THR A 7 -10.63 14.99 0.58
N VAL A 8 -9.55 15.42 -0.04
CA VAL A 8 -8.90 16.71 0.19
C VAL A 8 -8.52 17.37 -1.15
N PRO A 9 -8.36 18.69 -1.22
CA PRO A 9 -7.78 19.34 -2.39
C PRO A 9 -6.34 18.86 -2.66
N THR A 10 -5.96 18.72 -3.92
CA THR A 10 -4.57 18.38 -4.27
C THR A 10 -3.60 19.49 -3.88
N SER A 11 -4.04 20.75 -3.87
CA SER A 11 -3.27 21.88 -3.37
C SER A 11 -2.85 21.71 -1.91
N LEU A 12 -3.74 21.18 -1.06
CA LEU A 12 -3.39 20.90 0.33
C LEU A 12 -2.21 19.92 0.44
N LEU A 13 -2.20 18.88 -0.37
CA LEU A 13 -1.08 17.91 -0.38
C LEU A 13 0.23 18.54 -0.86
N ASP A 14 0.16 19.50 -1.78
CA ASP A 14 1.32 20.27 -2.26
C ASP A 14 1.80 21.27 -1.20
N ASP A 15 0.89 22.00 -0.57
CA ASP A 15 1.19 22.97 0.50
C ASP A 15 1.79 22.30 1.73
N LEU A 16 1.36 21.08 2.03
CA LEU A 16 1.90 20.26 3.10
C LEU A 16 3.16 19.49 2.70
N GLU A 17 3.64 19.68 1.48
CA GLU A 17 4.81 18.98 0.92
C GLU A 17 4.72 17.44 0.93
N ILE A 18 3.50 16.88 1.03
CA ILE A 18 3.27 15.44 1.02
C ILE A 18 3.42 14.89 -0.40
N LEU A 19 2.78 15.56 -1.36
CA LEU A 19 2.75 15.12 -2.74
C LEU A 19 2.49 16.30 -3.66
N SER A 20 3.41 16.57 -4.59
CA SER A 20 3.32 17.75 -5.45
C SER A 20 2.17 17.62 -6.48
N ASP A 21 1.58 18.74 -6.87
CA ASP A 21 0.60 18.80 -7.96
C ASP A 21 1.13 18.20 -9.26
N ARG A 22 2.45 18.29 -9.49
CA ARG A 22 3.12 17.67 -10.64
C ARG A 22 3.01 16.16 -10.64
N PHE A 23 2.85 15.54 -9.46
CA PHE A 23 2.62 14.10 -9.38
C PHE A 23 1.33 13.74 -10.11
N PHE A 24 0.23 14.42 -9.81
CA PHE A 24 -1.09 14.13 -10.38
C PHE A 24 -1.22 14.48 -11.86
N ARG A 25 -0.33 15.28 -12.43
CA ARG A 25 -0.26 15.52 -13.88
C ARG A 25 0.13 14.25 -14.65
N HIS A 26 0.97 13.42 -14.06
CA HIS A 26 1.54 12.24 -14.70
C HIS A 26 1.04 10.91 -14.14
N ASN A 27 0.44 10.92 -12.96
CA ASN A 27 0.03 9.72 -12.24
C ASN A 27 -1.42 9.84 -11.75
N ARG A 28 -2.07 8.69 -11.61
CA ARG A 28 -3.44 8.59 -11.07
C ARG A 28 -3.42 8.37 -9.56
N SER A 29 -2.52 7.51 -9.11
CA SER A 29 -2.43 7.15 -7.70
C SER A 29 -1.04 6.66 -7.32
N VAL A 30 -0.77 6.71 -6.02
CA VAL A 30 0.32 6.01 -5.36
C VAL A 30 -0.24 5.20 -4.20
N GLN A 31 0.12 3.93 -4.16
CA GLN A 31 -0.24 2.99 -3.09
C GLN A 31 1.03 2.57 -2.36
N VAL A 32 1.01 2.62 -1.04
CA VAL A 32 2.10 2.10 -0.21
C VAL A 32 1.91 0.60 -0.05
N LEU A 33 2.84 -0.18 -0.57
CA LEU A 33 2.85 -1.63 -0.45
C LEU A 33 3.54 -2.07 0.85
N GLN A 34 4.61 -1.37 1.21
CA GLN A 34 5.38 -1.65 2.42
C GLN A 34 6.06 -0.38 2.94
N SER A 35 6.20 -0.29 4.25
CA SER A 35 6.85 0.83 4.93
C SER A 35 7.91 0.31 5.90
N PHE A 36 9.07 0.96 5.92
CA PHE A 36 10.18 0.66 6.80
C PHE A 36 10.63 1.95 7.49
N SER A 37 10.78 1.92 8.79
CA SER A 37 11.39 3.03 9.52
C SER A 37 12.91 2.90 9.43
N LEU A 38 13.57 3.85 8.76
CA LEU A 38 15.04 3.84 8.62
C LEU A 38 15.73 4.61 9.74
N ARG A 39 15.13 5.73 10.17
CA ARG A 39 15.64 6.65 11.21
C ARG A 39 14.45 7.41 11.79
N PRO A 40 14.60 8.04 12.95
CA PRO A 40 13.62 9.04 13.36
C PRO A 40 13.37 10.03 12.20
N GLN A 41 12.13 10.14 11.75
CA GLN A 41 11.67 11.06 10.70
C GLN A 41 12.01 10.68 9.24
N ALA A 42 12.61 9.52 8.96
CA ALA A 42 12.85 9.03 7.61
C ALA A 42 12.28 7.62 7.43
N ASN A 43 11.39 7.46 6.47
CA ASN A 43 10.80 6.19 6.10
C ASN A 43 11.23 5.79 4.69
N ALA A 44 11.51 4.50 4.50
CA ALA A 44 11.56 3.91 3.19
C ALA A 44 10.20 3.29 2.88
N LEU A 45 9.71 3.52 1.68
CA LEU A 45 8.45 2.99 1.22
C LEU A 45 8.67 2.21 -0.08
N ILE A 46 8.06 1.05 -0.18
CA ILE A 46 7.82 0.41 -1.47
C ILE A 46 6.44 0.87 -1.92
N VAL A 47 6.40 1.55 -3.05
CA VAL A 47 5.15 2.12 -3.57
C VAL A 47 4.84 1.58 -4.96
N ARG A 48 3.55 1.35 -5.22
CA ARG A 48 3.01 1.14 -6.56
C ARG A 48 2.40 2.44 -7.05
N VAL A 49 2.75 2.83 -8.26
CA VAL A 49 2.25 4.06 -8.88
C VAL A 49 1.55 3.72 -10.18
N HIS A 50 0.29 4.17 -10.32
CA HIS A 50 -0.47 4.08 -11.55
C HIS A 50 -0.29 5.36 -12.36
N ARG A 51 0.13 5.23 -13.62
CA ARG A 51 0.38 6.36 -14.50
C ARG A 51 -0.84 6.76 -15.33
N LYS A 52 -0.82 8.01 -15.80
CA LYS A 52 -1.81 8.56 -16.75
C LYS A 52 -1.39 8.44 -18.21
N GLY A 53 -0.19 8.03 -18.51
CA GLY A 53 0.33 8.03 -19.88
C GLY A 53 1.42 6.97 -20.07
N PRO A 54 1.99 6.90 -21.26
CA PRO A 54 2.97 5.89 -21.60
C PRO A 54 4.20 5.95 -20.71
N PHE A 55 4.81 4.80 -20.50
CA PHE A 55 6.07 4.69 -19.77
C PHE A 55 7.23 5.16 -20.66
N LYS A 56 8.16 5.89 -20.06
CA LYS A 56 9.54 5.90 -20.55
C LYS A 56 10.12 4.50 -20.40
N ASP A 57 11.13 4.16 -21.18
CA ASP A 57 11.87 2.92 -20.97
C ASP A 57 12.56 2.92 -19.59
N GLU A 58 12.79 1.73 -19.04
CA GLU A 58 13.34 1.59 -17.68
C GLU A 58 14.74 2.21 -17.55
N ALA A 59 15.57 2.10 -18.58
CA ALA A 59 16.91 2.66 -18.57
C ALA A 59 16.86 4.19 -18.42
N THR A 60 15.93 4.84 -19.11
CA THR A 60 15.69 6.28 -18.99
C THR A 60 15.19 6.64 -17.60
N VAL A 61 14.22 5.88 -17.04
CA VAL A 61 13.71 6.14 -15.67
C VAL A 61 14.83 5.99 -14.63
N ARG A 62 15.66 4.96 -14.75
CA ARG A 62 16.81 4.74 -13.85
C ARG A 62 17.83 5.87 -13.96
N ARG A 63 18.13 6.33 -15.16
CA ARG A 63 19.04 7.46 -15.41
C ARG A 63 18.50 8.77 -14.83
N GLU A 64 17.18 8.98 -14.91
CA GLU A 64 16.50 10.17 -14.41
C GLU A 64 16.13 10.08 -12.91
N ALA A 65 16.47 9.01 -12.21
CA ALA A 65 16.03 8.73 -10.84
C ALA A 65 16.22 9.91 -9.87
N ARG A 66 17.37 10.61 -9.94
CA ARG A 66 17.64 11.82 -9.12
C ARG A 66 16.72 12.97 -9.46
N ALA A 67 16.39 13.16 -10.74
CA ALA A 67 15.47 14.22 -11.19
C ALA A 67 14.03 13.90 -10.79
N ILE A 68 13.64 12.61 -10.84
CA ILE A 68 12.35 12.12 -10.38
C ILE A 68 12.22 12.32 -8.86
N ALA A 69 13.24 11.96 -8.09
CA ALA A 69 13.25 12.17 -6.64
C ALA A 69 13.02 13.64 -6.28
N ARG A 70 13.77 14.56 -6.89
CA ARG A 70 13.60 16.02 -6.68
C ARG A 70 12.21 16.51 -7.09
N ARG A 71 11.70 16.01 -8.23
CA ARG A 71 10.38 16.39 -8.75
C ARG A 71 9.23 16.03 -7.82
N TYR A 72 9.33 14.88 -7.16
CA TYR A 72 8.29 14.37 -6.27
C TYR A 72 8.60 14.54 -4.77
N ARG A 73 9.62 15.37 -4.45
CA ARG A 73 10.00 15.70 -3.07
C ARG A 73 10.32 14.48 -2.20
N VAL A 74 10.93 13.46 -2.81
CA VAL A 74 11.48 12.31 -2.09
C VAL A 74 13.00 12.40 -2.05
N THR A 75 13.62 11.89 -0.99
CA THR A 75 15.09 11.96 -0.83
C THR A 75 15.81 10.96 -1.72
N ARG A 76 15.16 9.85 -2.03
CA ARG A 76 15.66 8.82 -2.96
C ARG A 76 14.50 8.21 -3.74
N PHE A 77 14.76 7.87 -4.98
CA PHE A 77 13.87 7.11 -5.85
C PHE A 77 14.68 6.01 -6.55
N GLU A 78 14.15 4.77 -6.52
CA GLU A 78 14.72 3.64 -7.23
C GLU A 78 13.59 2.82 -7.86
N LEU A 79 13.66 2.62 -9.17
CA LEU A 79 12.70 1.81 -9.89
C LEU A 79 12.96 0.33 -9.64
N LEU A 80 11.98 -0.40 -9.11
CA LEU A 80 12.06 -1.84 -8.85
C LEU A 80 11.51 -2.65 -10.02
N SER A 81 10.31 -2.32 -10.50
CA SER A 81 9.68 -3.00 -11.62
C SER A 81 8.71 -2.10 -12.38
N THR A 82 8.37 -2.49 -13.62
CA THR A 82 7.34 -1.85 -14.43
C THR A 82 6.35 -2.89 -14.95
N ASP A 83 5.07 -2.53 -14.95
CA ASP A 83 4.03 -3.24 -15.67
C ASP A 83 3.42 -2.27 -16.70
N ARG A 84 3.89 -2.41 -17.95
CA ARG A 84 3.44 -1.54 -19.05
C ARG A 84 2.00 -1.83 -19.46
N THR A 85 1.54 -3.06 -19.26
CA THR A 85 0.18 -3.48 -19.64
C THR A 85 -0.86 -2.76 -18.78
N HIS A 86 -0.60 -2.65 -17.50
CA HIS A 86 -1.48 -1.98 -16.54
C HIS A 86 -1.12 -0.51 -16.29
N GLY A 87 -0.06 -0.02 -16.92
CA GLY A 87 0.38 1.36 -16.71
C GLY A 87 0.93 1.61 -15.30
N GLU A 88 1.60 0.63 -14.71
CA GLU A 88 2.07 0.67 -13.32
C GLU A 88 3.59 0.56 -13.22
N TYR A 89 4.15 1.12 -12.16
CA TYR A 89 5.50 0.79 -11.72
C TYR A 89 5.56 0.65 -10.21
N VAL A 90 6.52 -0.15 -9.75
CA VAL A 90 6.88 -0.28 -8.34
C VAL A 90 8.23 0.38 -8.14
N ALA A 91 8.31 1.20 -7.10
CA ALA A 91 9.54 1.89 -6.76
C ALA A 91 9.80 1.85 -5.25
N TRP A 92 11.10 1.85 -4.90
CA TRP A 92 11.58 2.20 -3.59
C TRP A 92 11.75 3.71 -3.52
N ILE A 93 11.18 4.33 -2.48
CA ILE A 93 11.38 5.75 -2.19
C ILE A 93 11.82 5.93 -0.75
N GLU A 94 12.70 6.89 -0.51
CA GLU A 94 12.96 7.40 0.82
C GLU A 94 12.23 8.73 0.97
N TRP A 95 11.39 8.82 1.97
CA TRP A 95 10.57 9.99 2.23
C TRP A 95 10.79 10.48 3.66
N ARG A 96 10.87 11.79 3.81
CA ARG A 96 10.92 12.43 5.12
C ARG A 96 9.61 13.13 5.39
N LEU A 97 9.13 13.00 6.62
CA LEU A 97 7.96 13.76 7.05
C LEU A 97 8.28 15.27 6.94
N PRO A 98 7.48 16.03 6.16
CA PRO A 98 7.69 17.47 6.03
C PRO A 98 7.66 18.18 7.39
N GLU A 99 8.47 19.26 7.53
CA GLU A 99 8.57 19.97 8.81
C GLU A 99 7.24 20.57 9.26
N ARG A 100 6.45 21.07 8.32
CA ARG A 100 5.10 21.57 8.61
C ARG A 100 4.22 20.53 9.27
N LEU A 101 4.23 19.30 8.73
CA LEU A 101 3.46 18.19 9.33
C LEU A 101 4.01 17.80 10.70
N ARG A 102 5.30 17.81 10.89
CA ARG A 102 5.91 17.53 12.20
C ARG A 102 5.52 18.56 13.26
N GLY A 103 5.55 19.84 12.88
CA GLY A 103 5.17 20.93 13.79
C GLY A 103 3.69 20.89 14.19
N LEU A 104 2.83 20.41 13.28
CA LEU A 104 1.37 20.38 13.50
C LEU A 104 0.88 19.11 14.20
N LEU A 105 1.51 17.99 13.92
CA LEU A 105 1.07 16.68 14.42
C LEU A 105 1.93 16.15 15.58
N GLY A 106 3.08 16.81 15.85
CA GLY A 106 3.97 16.45 16.95
C GLY A 106 4.48 15.01 16.88
N GLU A 107 4.80 14.44 18.06
CA GLU A 107 5.20 13.03 18.18
C GLU A 107 4.04 12.05 17.92
N GLU A 108 2.81 12.53 17.96
CA GLU A 108 1.59 11.74 17.76
C GLU A 108 1.48 11.16 16.33
N TRP A 109 2.21 11.73 15.36
CA TRP A 109 2.26 11.21 13.99
C TRP A 109 2.76 9.76 13.88
N SER A 110 3.50 9.28 14.85
CA SER A 110 3.98 7.88 14.87
C SER A 110 2.83 6.83 14.79
N GLY A 111 1.61 7.26 15.01
CA GLY A 111 0.40 6.42 14.96
C GLY A 111 -0.40 6.49 13.65
N ALA A 112 0.12 7.12 12.58
CA ALA A 112 -0.56 7.17 11.28
C ALA A 112 0.35 6.68 10.15
N VAL A 113 -0.20 5.88 9.23
CA VAL A 113 0.50 5.33 8.07
C VAL A 113 -0.31 5.60 6.81
N PRO A 114 0.22 6.33 5.82
CA PRO A 114 -0.45 6.49 4.54
C PRO A 114 -0.51 5.15 3.79
N LEU A 115 -1.64 4.87 3.17
CA LEU A 115 -1.88 3.66 2.40
C LEU A 115 -1.94 3.93 0.91
N GLU A 116 -2.71 4.96 0.56
CA GLU A 116 -2.97 5.32 -0.82
C GLU A 116 -3.30 6.80 -0.93
N VAL A 117 -2.82 7.41 -2.00
CA VAL A 117 -3.30 8.71 -2.46
C VAL A 117 -3.66 8.59 -3.93
N ALA A 118 -4.89 8.94 -4.28
CA ALA A 118 -5.42 8.81 -5.64
C ALA A 118 -6.17 10.09 -6.06
N ALA A 119 -5.98 10.53 -7.29
CA ALA A 119 -6.81 11.59 -7.87
C ALA A 119 -8.25 11.07 -8.06
N VAL A 120 -9.25 11.84 -7.62
CA VAL A 120 -10.68 11.45 -7.71
C VAL A 120 -11.52 12.47 -8.47
N GLY A 121 -10.90 13.47 -9.05
CA GLY A 121 -11.57 14.53 -9.82
C GLY A 121 -10.58 15.64 -10.17
N ALA A 122 -11.12 16.77 -10.68
CA ALA A 122 -10.32 17.95 -10.95
C ALA A 122 -9.94 18.61 -9.62
N GLY A 123 -8.67 18.53 -9.25
CA GLY A 123 -8.15 19.20 -8.05
C GLY A 123 -8.46 18.51 -6.72
N GLU A 124 -9.03 17.31 -6.73
CA GLU A 124 -9.30 16.54 -5.51
C GLU A 124 -8.50 15.22 -5.48
N ALA A 125 -8.06 14.86 -4.31
CA ALA A 125 -7.39 13.59 -4.03
C ALA A 125 -8.09 12.85 -2.90
N ARG A 126 -8.25 11.54 -3.07
CA ARG A 126 -8.61 10.61 -2.01
C ARG A 126 -7.34 10.18 -1.30
N VAL A 127 -7.31 10.35 -0.01
CA VAL A 127 -6.24 9.90 0.88
C VAL A 127 -6.77 8.78 1.76
N VAL A 128 -6.10 7.65 1.74
CA VAL A 128 -6.39 6.53 2.62
C VAL A 128 -5.23 6.35 3.58
N LEU A 129 -5.53 6.31 4.86
CA LEU A 129 -4.52 6.11 5.90
C LEU A 129 -5.01 5.18 7.00
N LEU A 130 -4.08 4.57 7.70
CA LEU A 130 -4.28 3.93 8.98
C LEU A 130 -3.91 4.90 10.07
N ALA A 131 -4.78 5.04 11.06
CA ALA A 131 -4.52 5.88 12.22
C ALA A 131 -4.85 5.14 13.52
N SER A 132 -4.02 5.32 14.53
CA SER A 132 -4.36 4.93 15.88
C SER A 132 -5.46 5.85 16.42
N GLU A 133 -6.25 5.40 17.37
CA GLU A 133 -7.30 6.23 17.98
C GLU A 133 -6.74 7.48 18.64
N LYS A 134 -5.49 7.45 19.08
CA LYS A 134 -4.78 8.59 19.67
C LYS A 134 -4.49 9.72 18.68
N VAL A 135 -4.26 9.36 17.40
CA VAL A 135 -3.93 10.34 16.33
C VAL A 135 -5.16 11.02 15.76
N LEU A 136 -6.33 10.38 15.84
CA LEU A 136 -7.55 10.92 15.21
C LEU A 136 -7.92 12.34 15.68
N PRO A 137 -7.88 12.67 16.99
CA PRO A 137 -8.18 14.03 17.45
C PRO A 137 -7.17 15.07 16.95
N ALA A 138 -5.87 14.70 16.89
CA ALA A 138 -4.83 15.58 16.35
C ALA A 138 -4.98 15.81 14.86
N LEU A 139 -5.32 14.75 14.11
CA LEU A 139 -5.59 14.85 12.67
C LEU A 139 -6.82 15.72 12.39
N SER A 140 -7.90 15.58 13.17
CA SER A 140 -9.10 16.42 13.00
C SER A 140 -8.78 17.89 13.25
N ARG A 141 -8.16 18.20 14.38
CA ARG A 141 -7.72 19.58 14.69
C ARG A 141 -6.83 20.15 13.60
N PHE A 142 -5.86 19.36 13.13
CA PHE A 142 -4.98 19.77 12.05
C PHE A 142 -5.75 20.12 10.77
N LEU A 143 -6.71 19.30 10.37
CA LEU A 143 -7.52 19.55 9.16
C LEU A 143 -8.42 20.78 9.33
N ASP A 144 -8.91 21.04 10.54
CA ASP A 144 -9.70 22.24 10.86
C ASP A 144 -8.80 23.49 10.88
N ASP A 145 -7.59 23.41 11.44
CA ASP A 145 -6.64 24.52 11.53
C ASP A 145 -6.09 24.99 10.15
N VAL A 146 -5.98 24.07 9.20
CA VAL A 146 -5.53 24.44 7.83
C VAL A 146 -6.65 25.01 6.96
N GLU A 147 -7.88 25.15 7.51
CA GLU A 147 -9.07 25.70 6.83
C GLU A 147 -9.33 25.10 5.44
N ALA A 148 -8.79 23.91 5.18
CA ALA A 148 -8.94 23.26 3.88
C ALA A 148 -10.26 22.46 3.85
N PRO A 149 -11.02 22.53 2.77
CA PRO A 149 -12.22 21.72 2.64
C PRO A 149 -11.83 20.23 2.59
N TYR A 150 -12.22 19.47 3.59
CA TYR A 150 -12.05 18.04 3.60
C TYR A 150 -13.38 17.31 3.81
N ARG A 151 -13.44 16.08 3.35
CA ARG A 151 -14.60 15.21 3.57
C ARG A 151 -14.12 13.84 4.05
N ILE A 152 -14.57 13.43 5.23
CA ILE A 152 -14.39 12.06 5.70
C ILE A 152 -15.39 11.19 4.94
N ARG A 153 -14.90 10.27 4.12
CA ARG A 153 -15.72 9.33 3.36
C ARG A 153 -16.08 8.11 4.18
N THR A 154 -15.09 7.53 4.80
CA THR A 154 -15.25 6.34 5.64
C THR A 154 -14.27 6.34 6.79
N MET A 155 -14.74 5.83 7.94
CA MET A 155 -13.89 5.49 9.08
C MET A 155 -14.33 4.12 9.60
N LYS A 156 -13.48 3.11 9.40
CA LYS A 156 -13.77 1.73 9.80
C LYS A 156 -12.66 1.21 10.72
N ASN A 157 -12.98 0.23 11.55
CA ASN A 157 -11.93 -0.52 12.24
C ASN A 157 -11.02 -1.15 11.18
N ALA A 158 -9.71 -0.95 11.33
CA ALA A 158 -8.76 -1.64 10.48
C ALA A 158 -8.73 -3.11 10.87
N SER A 159 -9.11 -3.99 9.95
CA SER A 159 -8.84 -5.39 10.14
C SER A 159 -7.36 -5.65 9.83
N LEU A 160 -6.68 -6.39 10.68
CA LEU A 160 -5.29 -6.80 10.46
C LEU A 160 -5.17 -7.64 9.17
N GLU A 161 -6.25 -8.27 8.78
CA GLU A 161 -6.38 -9.13 7.61
C GLU A 161 -6.10 -8.41 6.29
N ALA A 162 -6.51 -7.14 6.17
CA ALA A 162 -6.25 -6.32 4.98
C ALA A 162 -4.75 -5.98 4.78
N TRP A 163 -3.93 -6.09 5.85
CA TRP A 163 -2.51 -5.72 5.85
C TRP A 163 -1.57 -6.92 5.75
N GLN A 164 -1.99 -8.02 6.32
CA GLN A 164 -1.26 -9.27 6.29
C GLN A 164 -2.23 -10.37 5.90
N PRO A 165 -2.45 -10.59 4.61
CA PRO A 165 -3.35 -11.64 4.14
C PRO A 165 -3.08 -13.01 4.80
N LEU A 166 -1.82 -13.25 5.17
CA LEU A 166 -1.42 -14.47 5.88
C LEU A 166 -1.79 -14.47 7.38
N ALA A 167 -2.01 -13.29 8.00
CA ALA A 167 -2.35 -13.21 9.41
C ALA A 167 -3.75 -13.76 9.73
N SER A 168 -4.65 -13.73 8.74
CA SER A 168 -6.00 -14.31 8.86
C SER A 168 -6.03 -15.84 8.75
N LEU A 169 -4.89 -16.43 8.34
CA LEU A 169 -4.80 -17.88 8.19
C LEU A 169 -4.58 -18.55 9.54
N THR A 170 -5.25 -19.69 9.76
CA THR A 170 -4.85 -20.59 10.85
C THR A 170 -3.46 -21.15 10.57
N GLN A 171 -2.73 -21.59 11.60
CA GLN A 171 -1.40 -22.18 11.42
C GLN A 171 -1.45 -23.31 10.37
N ARG A 172 -2.44 -24.19 10.45
CA ARG A 172 -2.61 -25.30 9.49
C ARG A 172 -2.85 -24.84 8.06
N GLN A 173 -3.59 -23.75 7.86
CA GLN A 173 -3.81 -23.16 6.53
C GLN A 173 -2.53 -22.56 5.97
N ARG A 174 -1.75 -21.90 6.81
CA ARG A 174 -0.46 -21.30 6.45
C ARG A 174 0.54 -22.38 6.04
N ASP A 175 0.74 -23.39 6.89
CA ASP A 175 1.68 -24.47 6.63
C ASP A 175 1.38 -25.18 5.31
N LEU A 176 0.11 -25.48 5.05
CA LEU A 176 -0.30 -26.13 3.81
C LEU A 176 -0.13 -25.24 2.59
N LEU A 177 -0.40 -23.95 2.71
CA LEU A 177 -0.23 -22.99 1.63
C LEU A 177 1.24 -22.82 1.27
N GLU A 178 2.11 -22.67 2.27
CA GLU A 178 3.56 -22.54 2.09
C GLU A 178 4.13 -23.81 1.47
N LEU A 179 3.75 -24.98 1.97
CA LEU A 179 4.15 -26.28 1.42
C LEU A 179 3.73 -26.41 -0.05
N ALA A 180 2.46 -26.10 -0.36
CA ALA A 180 1.95 -26.16 -1.73
C ALA A 180 2.71 -25.20 -2.67
N PHE A 181 3.02 -24.00 -2.19
CA PHE A 181 3.78 -23.01 -2.94
C PHE A 181 5.21 -23.50 -3.22
N HIS A 182 5.92 -23.96 -2.22
CA HIS A 182 7.32 -24.45 -2.35
C HIS A 182 7.44 -25.72 -3.21
N LEU A 183 6.43 -26.59 -3.16
CA LEU A 183 6.37 -27.76 -4.04
C LEU A 183 6.01 -27.42 -5.48
N GLY A 184 5.64 -26.16 -5.77
CA GLY A 184 5.25 -25.70 -7.10
C GLY A 184 3.86 -26.14 -7.52
N TYR A 185 2.93 -26.36 -6.58
CA TYR A 185 1.53 -26.62 -6.87
C TYR A 185 0.87 -25.49 -7.67
N TYR A 186 1.27 -24.25 -7.40
CA TYR A 186 0.81 -23.03 -8.11
C TYR A 186 1.67 -22.65 -9.32
N ALA A 187 2.68 -23.44 -9.66
CA ALA A 187 3.49 -23.15 -10.84
C ALA A 187 2.74 -23.49 -12.14
N SER A 188 3.14 -22.86 -13.24
CA SER A 188 2.63 -23.17 -14.57
C SER A 188 3.80 -23.61 -15.48
N PRO A 189 3.90 -24.90 -15.88
CA PRO A 189 3.05 -26.01 -15.47
C PRO A 189 3.22 -26.39 -14.00
N ALA A 190 2.16 -26.94 -13.38
CA ALA A 190 2.19 -27.38 -11.98
C ALA A 190 3.20 -28.51 -11.76
N LYS A 191 4.06 -28.36 -10.71
CA LYS A 191 5.12 -29.33 -10.37
C LYS A 191 4.68 -30.33 -9.28
N ALA A 192 3.60 -30.04 -8.57
CA ALA A 192 3.04 -30.89 -7.54
C ALA A 192 1.52 -31.02 -7.67
N THR A 193 0.98 -32.10 -7.11
CA THR A 193 -0.46 -32.40 -7.07
C THR A 193 -0.97 -32.41 -5.64
N LEU A 194 -2.28 -32.19 -5.45
CA LEU A 194 -2.93 -32.32 -4.14
C LEU A 194 -2.71 -33.70 -3.49
N ARG A 195 -2.57 -34.77 -4.30
CA ARG A 195 -2.31 -36.13 -3.82
C ARG A 195 -0.91 -36.21 -3.18
N GLN A 196 0.09 -35.62 -3.80
CA GLN A 196 1.44 -35.60 -3.26
C GLN A 196 1.51 -34.78 -1.97
N ILE A 197 0.89 -33.60 -1.94
CA ILE A 197 0.79 -32.79 -0.71
C ILE A 197 0.11 -33.56 0.41
N ALA A 198 -1.02 -34.22 0.11
CA ALA A 198 -1.76 -35.02 1.06
C ALA A 198 -0.90 -36.16 1.67
N GLY A 199 -0.13 -36.84 0.82
CA GLY A 199 0.80 -37.90 1.26
C GLY A 199 1.88 -37.39 2.20
N LEU A 200 2.45 -36.19 1.93
CA LEU A 200 3.48 -35.60 2.77
C LEU A 200 2.98 -35.15 4.15
N VAL A 201 1.74 -34.66 4.25
CA VAL A 201 1.20 -34.15 5.51
C VAL A 201 0.28 -35.14 6.26
N GLY A 202 0.10 -36.37 5.71
CA GLY A 202 -0.66 -37.42 6.35
C GLY A 202 -2.16 -37.18 6.48
N ILE A 203 -2.78 -36.43 5.57
CA ILE A 203 -4.22 -36.17 5.55
C ILE A 203 -4.83 -36.45 4.17
N THR A 204 -6.17 -36.49 4.08
CA THR A 204 -6.85 -36.79 2.81
C THR A 204 -6.67 -35.64 1.80
N ARG A 205 -6.71 -35.98 0.50
CA ARG A 205 -6.71 -34.98 -0.60
C ARG A 205 -7.85 -33.98 -0.44
N ALA A 206 -9.03 -34.44 0.00
CA ALA A 206 -10.18 -33.57 0.24
C ALA A 206 -9.91 -32.54 1.36
N ALA A 207 -9.26 -32.98 2.44
CA ALA A 207 -8.87 -32.08 3.54
C ALA A 207 -7.85 -31.05 3.10
N VAL A 208 -6.81 -31.43 2.34
CA VAL A 208 -5.84 -30.48 1.77
C VAL A 208 -6.55 -29.46 0.90
N SER A 209 -7.39 -29.91 -0.04
CA SER A 209 -8.16 -29.00 -0.93
C SER A 209 -9.04 -28.03 -0.14
N LYS A 210 -9.73 -28.50 0.89
CA LYS A 210 -10.56 -27.66 1.78
C LYS A 210 -9.73 -26.56 2.47
N HIS A 211 -8.58 -26.92 3.02
CA HIS A 211 -7.70 -25.96 3.70
C HIS A 211 -7.10 -24.94 2.75
N LEU A 212 -6.61 -25.39 1.58
CA LEU A 212 -6.04 -24.48 0.57
C LEU A 212 -7.10 -23.51 0.05
N ARG A 213 -8.28 -23.97 -0.34
CA ARG A 213 -9.38 -23.10 -0.78
C ARG A 213 -9.80 -22.09 0.29
N ALA A 214 -9.83 -22.51 1.56
CA ALA A 214 -10.14 -21.60 2.65
C ALA A 214 -9.05 -20.53 2.84
N ALA A 215 -7.77 -20.91 2.70
CA ALA A 215 -6.64 -19.99 2.75
C ALA A 215 -6.66 -19.01 1.56
N GLU A 216 -6.79 -19.52 0.34
CA GLU A 216 -6.90 -18.75 -0.91
C GLU A 216 -8.03 -17.71 -0.84
N ARG A 217 -9.23 -18.15 -0.40
CA ARG A 217 -10.37 -17.24 -0.24
C ARG A 217 -10.06 -16.08 0.71
N LYS A 218 -9.42 -16.35 1.85
CA LYS A 218 -9.05 -15.33 2.82
C LYS A 218 -8.02 -14.34 2.24
N ILE A 219 -7.01 -14.87 1.54
CA ILE A 219 -5.98 -14.03 0.90
C ILE A 219 -6.61 -13.18 -0.20
N PHE A 220 -7.44 -13.74 -1.07
CA PHE A 220 -8.11 -13.00 -2.11
C PHE A 220 -9.07 -11.93 -1.57
N ALA A 221 -9.83 -12.26 -0.52
CA ALA A 221 -10.69 -11.28 0.15
C ALA A 221 -9.87 -10.10 0.70
N ALA A 222 -8.74 -10.38 1.36
CA ALA A 222 -7.85 -9.35 1.87
C ALA A 222 -7.19 -8.54 0.73
N ALA A 223 -6.71 -9.20 -0.33
CA ALA A 223 -6.00 -8.56 -1.44
C ALA A 223 -6.92 -7.75 -2.36
N LEU A 224 -8.16 -8.20 -2.57
CA LEU A 224 -9.11 -7.58 -3.49
C LEU A 224 -10.10 -6.62 -2.81
N GLY A 225 -9.98 -6.43 -1.50
CA GLY A 225 -10.88 -5.55 -0.75
C GLY A 225 -12.32 -6.07 -0.65
N GLY A 226 -12.50 -7.37 -0.81
CA GLY A 226 -13.81 -8.02 -0.79
C GLY A 226 -14.29 -8.31 0.63
N GLU A 227 -14.84 -7.30 1.31
CA GLU A 227 -15.86 -7.55 2.32
C GLU A 227 -17.24 -7.48 1.64
N ARG A 228 -17.91 -8.60 1.59
CA ARG A 228 -19.38 -8.66 1.51
C ARG A 228 -19.93 -8.88 2.90
#